data_55b99762112d8ff590a489b4b4aafe5a
#
_entry.id   55b99762112d8ff590a489b4b4aafe5a
#
_cell.length_a   1.000
_cell.length_b   1.000
_cell.length_c   1.000
_cell.angle_alpha   90.00
_cell.angle_beta   90.00
_cell.angle_gamma   90.00
#
_symmetry.space_group_name_H-M   'P 1'
#
loop_
_entity.id
_entity.type
_entity.pdbx_description
1 polymer ?
#
loop_
_entity_poly.entity_id
_entity_poly.type
_entity_poly.pdbx_seq_one_letter_code
_entity_poly.pdbx_strand_id
1 'polypeptide(L)'
;QISLVGGGEKATYSVSLGYTNREGTIQNSYFKRYSLRTNTTYNPNKYFTMGQNTNLAAMETGGESGRQGDANTFAKTYTMNSWVPIYNVGGDYTGSVAPNAGRDISAVHQVAMNENDWTRMFHGQTAVFAELSNPWIEGLKLRSQFSARLNGMWSLEMTERQNMANKEASANNTLTETDRK
;
A
#
# COMPACT_ATOMS: atom_id res chain seq x y z
N GLN A 1 8.76 15.92 6.38
CA GLN A 1 10.05 15.26 6.47
C GLN A 1 10.97 16.04 7.40
N ILE A 2 11.67 15.33 8.28
CA ILE A 2 12.69 15.88 9.19
C ILE A 2 13.97 15.11 8.92
N SER A 3 15.09 15.83 8.81
CA SER A 3 16.40 15.22 8.58
C SER A 3 17.43 15.81 9.54
N LEU A 4 18.24 14.94 10.12
CA LEU A 4 19.37 15.28 10.97
C LEU A 4 20.63 14.72 10.31
N VAL A 5 21.61 15.59 10.10
CA VAL A 5 22.91 15.22 9.55
C VAL A 5 23.98 15.75 10.50
N GLY A 6 24.93 14.91 10.81
CA GLY A 6 26.04 15.28 11.67
C GLY A 6 27.25 14.42 11.42
N GLY A 7 28.37 14.82 11.99
CA GLY A 7 29.59 14.05 11.87
C GLY A 7 30.80 14.78 12.40
N GLY A 8 31.89 14.06 12.47
CA GLY A 8 33.21 14.52 12.84
C GLY A 8 34.27 13.84 11.96
N GLU A 9 35.53 13.99 12.32
CA GLU A 9 36.65 13.45 11.55
C GLU A 9 36.57 11.92 11.32
N LYS A 10 35.97 11.19 12.26
CA LYS A 10 35.93 9.72 12.22
C LYS A 10 34.58 9.12 11.92
N ALA A 11 33.50 9.90 12.00
CA ALA A 11 32.17 9.38 11.80
C ALA A 11 31.27 10.42 11.17
N THR A 12 30.40 9.95 10.26
CA THR A 12 29.30 10.74 9.71
C THR A 12 28.00 9.97 9.88
N TYR A 13 26.93 10.67 10.16
CA TYR A 13 25.60 10.07 10.25
C TYR A 13 24.54 10.97 9.64
N SER A 14 23.55 10.35 9.10
CA SER A 14 22.36 11.00 8.56
C SER A 14 21.15 10.18 8.94
N VAL A 15 20.17 10.83 9.55
CA VAL A 15 18.88 10.23 9.91
C VAL A 15 17.77 11.07 9.31
N SER A 16 16.84 10.45 8.61
CA SER A 16 15.69 11.12 8.03
C SER A 16 14.41 10.39 8.40
N LEU A 17 13.43 11.14 8.90
CA LEU A 17 12.08 10.69 9.18
C LEU A 17 11.14 11.34 8.17
N GLY A 18 10.28 10.54 7.55
CA GLY A 18 9.28 11.02 6.62
C GLY A 18 7.90 10.51 7.00
N TYR A 19 6.92 11.38 6.91
CA TYR A 19 5.50 11.05 6.97
C TYR A 19 4.80 11.62 5.75
N THR A 20 3.98 10.81 5.13
CA THR A 20 3.12 11.20 4.00
C THR A 20 1.72 10.70 4.30
N ASN A 21 0.75 11.59 4.20
CA ASN A 21 -0.67 11.26 4.20
C ASN A 21 -1.30 11.86 2.94
N ARG A 22 -2.03 11.06 2.21
CA ARG A 22 -2.75 11.48 1.00
C ARG A 22 -4.13 10.86 1.04
N GLU A 23 -5.12 11.66 0.79
CA GLU A 23 -6.48 11.22 0.52
C GLU A 23 -6.65 11.07 -0.99
N GLY A 24 -7.32 10.02 -1.41
CA GLY A 24 -7.61 9.78 -2.81
C GLY A 24 -8.81 10.60 -3.28
N THR A 25 -9.01 10.63 -4.58
CA THR A 25 -10.20 11.26 -5.20
C THR A 25 -11.47 10.43 -5.04
N ILE A 26 -11.32 9.12 -4.83
CA ILE A 26 -12.43 8.22 -4.50
C ILE A 26 -12.64 8.27 -3.00
N GLN A 27 -13.90 8.37 -2.56
CA GLN A 27 -14.27 8.32 -1.16
C GLN A 27 -13.64 7.10 -0.46
N ASN A 28 -13.24 7.28 0.80
CA ASN A 28 -12.65 6.25 1.67
C ASN A 28 -11.26 5.76 1.22
N SER A 29 -10.72 6.29 0.10
CA SER A 29 -9.37 5.92 -0.32
C SER A 29 -8.32 6.82 0.31
N TYR A 30 -7.28 6.22 0.86
CA TYR A 30 -6.18 6.93 1.48
C TYR A 30 -4.85 6.17 1.33
N PHE A 31 -3.77 6.91 1.46
CA PHE A 31 -2.42 6.39 1.52
C PHE A 31 -1.63 7.06 2.64
N LYS A 32 -1.13 6.28 3.58
CA LYS A 32 -0.25 6.73 4.65
C LYS A 32 1.09 6.02 4.54
N ARG A 33 2.16 6.77 4.70
CA ARG A 33 3.52 6.23 4.67
C ARG A 33 4.36 6.85 5.76
N TYR A 34 4.99 6.01 6.53
CA TYR A 34 6.05 6.33 7.47
C TYR A 34 7.37 5.82 6.92
N SER A 35 8.40 6.61 6.94
CA SER A 35 9.72 6.21 6.46
C SER A 35 10.81 6.67 7.41
N LEU A 36 11.75 5.77 7.65
CA LEU A 36 12.98 6.03 8.38
C LEU A 36 14.15 5.65 7.49
N ARG A 37 15.06 6.58 7.28
CA ARG A 37 16.32 6.32 6.59
C ARG A 37 17.46 6.70 7.49
N THR A 38 18.42 5.80 7.63
CA THR A 38 19.66 6.05 8.38
C THR A 38 20.84 5.67 7.53
N ASN A 39 21.83 6.56 7.48
CA ASN A 39 23.11 6.30 6.85
C ASN A 39 24.19 6.65 7.88
N THR A 40 25.10 5.74 8.10
CA THR A 40 26.22 5.95 9.02
C THR A 40 27.50 5.45 8.37
N THR A 41 28.55 6.24 8.45
CA THR A 41 29.89 5.85 8.03
C THR A 41 30.83 6.10 9.18
N TYR A 42 31.71 5.15 9.46
CA TYR A 42 32.71 5.23 10.50
C TYR A 42 34.08 4.87 9.97
N ASN A 43 35.03 5.73 10.20
CA ASN A 43 36.44 5.64 9.76
C ASN A 43 37.34 5.59 10.99
N PRO A 44 37.55 4.43 11.64
CA PRO A 44 38.40 4.33 12.83
C PRO A 44 39.84 4.73 12.55
N ASN A 45 40.33 4.47 11.35
CA ASN A 45 41.63 4.88 10.87
C ASN A 45 41.62 5.08 9.34
N LYS A 46 42.72 5.57 8.77
CA LYS A 46 42.82 5.87 7.35
C LYS A 46 42.77 4.65 6.41
N TYR A 47 42.85 3.44 6.94
CA TYR A 47 42.85 2.20 6.16
C TYR A 47 41.51 1.47 6.20
N PHE A 48 40.65 1.76 7.17
CA PHE A 48 39.44 1.02 7.38
C PHE A 48 38.23 1.95 7.45
N THR A 49 37.23 1.66 6.64
CA THR A 49 35.94 2.34 6.61
C THR A 49 34.84 1.31 6.74
N MET A 50 33.91 1.54 7.60
CA MET A 50 32.67 0.76 7.65
C MET A 50 31.46 1.67 7.65
N GLY A 51 30.35 1.13 7.21
CA GLY A 51 29.12 1.90 7.23
C GLY A 51 27.87 1.03 7.06
N GLN A 52 26.76 1.67 7.34
CA GLN A 52 25.44 1.07 7.14
C GLN A 52 24.51 2.05 6.46
N ASN A 53 23.62 1.50 5.62
CA ASN A 53 22.49 2.20 5.03
C ASN A 53 21.24 1.41 5.32
N THR A 54 20.32 2.00 6.07
CA THR A 54 19.05 1.36 6.41
C THR A 54 17.89 2.22 5.93
N ASN A 55 16.93 1.60 5.30
CA ASN A 55 15.70 2.23 4.86
C ASN A 55 14.52 1.36 5.32
N LEU A 56 13.69 1.92 6.16
CA LEU A 56 12.47 1.28 6.64
C LEU A 56 11.28 2.11 6.17
N ALA A 57 10.25 1.44 5.70
CA ALA A 57 9.00 2.08 5.34
C ALA A 57 7.82 1.21 5.79
N ALA A 58 6.87 1.83 6.46
CA ALA A 58 5.56 1.26 6.72
C ALA A 58 4.52 2.06 5.94
N MET A 59 3.71 1.35 5.20
CA MET A 59 2.67 1.93 4.33
C MET A 59 1.33 1.33 4.68
N GLU A 60 0.30 2.16 4.64
CA GLU A 60 -1.09 1.75 4.78
C GLU A 60 -1.89 2.39 3.66
N THR A 61 -2.65 1.57 2.96
CA THR A 61 -3.61 1.99 1.95
C THR A 61 -4.99 1.49 2.34
N GLY A 62 -6.00 2.30 2.16
CA GLY A 62 -7.37 1.93 2.45
C GLY A 62 -8.32 2.23 1.30
N GLY A 63 -9.50 1.63 1.38
CA GLY A 63 -10.55 1.76 0.37
C GLY A 63 -10.23 0.98 -0.90
N GLU A 64 -10.55 1.54 -2.04
CA GLU A 64 -10.44 0.94 -3.38
C GLU A 64 -8.99 0.64 -3.84
N SER A 65 -8.06 0.52 -2.93
CA SER A 65 -6.65 0.32 -3.28
C SER A 65 -6.39 -1.10 -3.81
N GLY A 66 -5.89 -1.20 -5.04
CA GLY A 66 -5.30 -2.42 -5.58
C GLY A 66 -6.22 -3.32 -6.39
N ARG A 67 -7.48 -3.01 -6.58
CA ARG A 67 -8.35 -3.76 -7.49
C ARG A 67 -8.03 -3.42 -8.94
N GLN A 68 -7.78 -4.43 -9.73
CA GLN A 68 -7.43 -4.30 -11.16
C GLN A 68 -8.54 -4.88 -12.05
N GLY A 69 -8.57 -4.41 -13.31
CA GLY A 69 -9.50 -4.91 -14.33
C GLY A 69 -10.94 -4.49 -14.05
N ASP A 70 -11.87 -5.37 -14.40
CA ASP A 70 -13.32 -5.12 -14.32
C ASP A 70 -13.84 -4.96 -12.87
N ALA A 71 -13.01 -5.32 -11.88
CA ALA A 71 -13.34 -5.14 -10.47
C ALA A 71 -13.07 -3.73 -9.95
N ASN A 72 -12.41 -2.88 -10.74
CA ASN A 72 -12.07 -1.52 -10.37
C ASN A 72 -13.31 -0.62 -10.42
N THR A 73 -13.48 0.28 -9.46
CA THR A 73 -14.60 1.23 -9.39
C THR A 73 -14.69 2.11 -10.66
N PHE A 74 -13.56 2.50 -11.25
CA PHE A 74 -13.58 3.27 -12.51
C PHE A 74 -14.13 2.43 -13.67
N ALA A 75 -13.71 1.17 -13.80
CA ALA A 75 -14.24 0.29 -14.82
C ALA A 75 -15.76 0.10 -14.65
N LYS A 76 -16.23 -0.05 -13.42
CA LYS A 76 -17.67 -0.11 -13.10
C LYS A 76 -18.43 1.12 -13.55
N THR A 77 -17.87 2.31 -13.37
CA THR A 77 -18.49 3.56 -13.81
C THR A 77 -18.71 3.59 -15.31
N TYR A 78 -17.83 2.98 -16.11
CA TYR A 78 -17.96 2.92 -17.56
C TYR A 78 -18.86 1.79 -18.06
N THR A 79 -18.91 0.69 -17.34
CA THR A 79 -19.65 -0.51 -17.74
C THR A 79 -21.10 -0.50 -17.26
N MET A 80 -21.40 0.26 -16.23
CA MET A 80 -22.74 0.35 -15.68
C MET A 80 -23.68 1.12 -16.60
N ASN A 81 -24.86 0.57 -16.83
CA ASN A 81 -25.88 1.25 -17.62
C ASN A 81 -26.39 2.50 -16.90
N SER A 82 -26.44 3.63 -17.60
CA SER A 82 -26.84 4.93 -17.04
C SER A 82 -28.31 5.00 -16.57
N TRP A 83 -29.16 4.06 -16.98
CA TRP A 83 -30.55 3.98 -16.56
C TRP A 83 -30.74 3.21 -15.23
N VAL A 84 -29.70 2.59 -14.69
CA VAL A 84 -29.76 1.88 -13.40
C VAL A 84 -29.59 2.92 -12.28
N PRO A 85 -30.59 3.11 -11.41
CA PRO A 85 -30.48 4.07 -10.31
C PRO A 85 -29.48 3.57 -9.25
N ILE A 86 -28.94 4.48 -8.44
CA ILE A 86 -28.01 4.12 -7.35
C ILE A 86 -28.74 3.36 -6.25
N TYR A 87 -29.97 3.78 -5.94
CA TYR A 87 -30.81 3.16 -4.91
C TYR A 87 -32.09 2.65 -5.51
N ASN A 88 -32.57 1.53 -4.99
CA ASN A 88 -33.88 0.99 -5.33
C ASN A 88 -35.00 1.73 -4.57
N VAL A 89 -36.26 1.38 -4.85
CA VAL A 89 -37.42 1.97 -4.19
C VAL A 89 -37.41 1.72 -2.69
N GLY A 90 -36.78 0.65 -2.22
CA GLY A 90 -36.64 0.32 -0.80
C GLY A 90 -35.49 1.09 -0.09
N GLY A 91 -34.69 1.87 -0.83
CA GLY A 91 -33.58 2.62 -0.28
C GLY A 91 -32.26 1.84 -0.21
N ASP A 92 -32.22 0.59 -0.64
CA ASP A 92 -31.01 -0.21 -0.73
C ASP A 92 -30.24 0.09 -2.03
N TYR A 93 -28.96 -0.24 -2.07
CA TYR A 93 -28.18 -0.12 -3.30
C TYR A 93 -28.74 -1.01 -4.41
N THR A 94 -28.87 -0.46 -5.60
CA THR A 94 -29.36 -1.20 -6.76
C THR A 94 -28.28 -2.11 -7.32
N GLY A 95 -28.66 -3.35 -7.65
CA GLY A 95 -27.88 -4.29 -8.42
C GLY A 95 -28.32 -4.36 -9.88
N SER A 96 -27.71 -5.26 -10.65
CA SER A 96 -28.10 -5.52 -12.04
C SER A 96 -29.52 -6.09 -12.09
N VAL A 97 -30.33 -5.51 -12.96
CA VAL A 97 -31.77 -5.85 -13.13
C VAL A 97 -31.96 -7.02 -14.08
N ALA A 98 -30.96 -7.37 -14.88
CA ALA A 98 -31.07 -8.43 -15.87
C ALA A 98 -30.11 -9.58 -15.56
N PRO A 99 -30.55 -10.83 -15.72
CA PRO A 99 -29.70 -12.01 -15.46
C PRO A 99 -28.42 -12.04 -16.30
N ASN A 100 -28.41 -11.35 -17.43
CA ASN A 100 -27.29 -11.29 -18.37
C ASN A 100 -26.62 -9.92 -18.43
N ALA A 101 -27.03 -8.96 -17.64
CA ALA A 101 -26.46 -7.60 -17.65
C ALA A 101 -25.18 -7.47 -16.82
N GLY A 102 -24.50 -8.59 -16.61
CA GLY A 102 -23.22 -8.62 -15.94
C GLY A 102 -23.30 -8.46 -14.42
N ARG A 103 -22.14 -8.44 -13.83
CA ARG A 103 -21.91 -8.29 -12.38
C ARG A 103 -21.99 -6.82 -11.96
N ASP A 104 -23.03 -6.11 -12.42
CA ASP A 104 -23.10 -4.67 -12.30
C ASP A 104 -23.50 -4.23 -10.89
N ILE A 105 -22.50 -4.16 -10.06
CA ILE A 105 -22.55 -3.45 -8.80
C ILE A 105 -22.41 -1.96 -9.10
N SER A 106 -23.27 -1.13 -8.54
CA SER A 106 -23.08 0.32 -8.57
C SER A 106 -21.68 0.68 -8.07
N ALA A 107 -20.97 1.56 -8.80
CA ALA A 107 -19.67 2.06 -8.37
C ALA A 107 -19.73 2.68 -6.96
N VAL A 108 -20.82 3.37 -6.64
CA VAL A 108 -21.07 3.96 -5.31
C VAL A 108 -21.20 2.86 -4.23
N HIS A 109 -21.91 1.79 -4.53
CA HIS A 109 -22.02 0.66 -3.62
C HIS A 109 -20.67 -0.01 -3.38
N GLN A 110 -19.87 -0.19 -4.42
CA GLN A 110 -18.52 -0.76 -4.29
C GLN A 110 -17.62 0.08 -3.37
N VAL A 111 -17.66 1.40 -3.51
CA VAL A 111 -16.92 2.31 -2.62
C VAL A 111 -17.40 2.19 -1.17
N ALA A 112 -18.70 2.07 -0.95
CA ALA A 112 -19.26 1.87 0.38
C ALA A 112 -18.86 0.51 1.00
N MET A 113 -18.84 -0.55 0.19
CA MET A 113 -18.41 -1.87 0.65
C MET A 113 -16.94 -1.91 1.07
N ASN A 114 -16.09 -1.15 0.38
CA ASN A 114 -14.65 -1.13 0.60
C ASN A 114 -14.22 -0.09 1.66
N GLU A 115 -15.15 0.49 2.40
CA GLU A 115 -14.86 1.53 3.40
C GLU A 115 -13.86 1.06 4.47
N ASN A 116 -13.94 -0.21 4.86
CA ASN A 116 -13.12 -0.78 5.92
C ASN A 116 -11.96 -1.63 5.40
N ASP A 117 -11.76 -1.67 4.09
CA ASP A 117 -10.66 -2.41 3.49
C ASP A 117 -9.35 -1.65 3.66
N TRP A 118 -8.32 -2.38 4.06
CA TRP A 118 -7.00 -1.82 4.16
C TRP A 118 -5.91 -2.84 3.83
N THR A 119 -4.81 -2.32 3.34
CA THR A 119 -3.58 -3.09 3.12
C THR A 119 -2.43 -2.38 3.80
N ARG A 120 -1.71 -3.10 4.64
CA ARG A 120 -0.49 -2.65 5.30
C ARG A 120 0.71 -3.35 4.72
N MET A 121 1.71 -2.58 4.37
CA MET A 121 2.96 -3.08 3.83
C MET A 121 4.12 -2.55 4.67
N PHE A 122 5.03 -3.44 4.98
CA PHE A 122 6.31 -3.10 5.59
C PHE A 122 7.43 -3.43 4.62
N HIS A 123 8.31 -2.48 4.43
CA HIS A 123 9.51 -2.62 3.62
C HIS A 123 10.73 -2.23 4.45
N GLY A 124 11.61 -3.18 4.68
CA GLY A 124 12.89 -2.99 5.36
C GLY A 124 14.02 -3.37 4.45
N GLN A 125 15.00 -2.49 4.32
CA GLN A 125 16.24 -2.77 3.62
C GLN A 125 17.40 -2.23 4.44
N THR A 126 18.41 -3.07 4.66
CA THR A 126 19.65 -2.64 5.28
C THR A 126 20.83 -3.15 4.47
N ALA A 127 21.85 -2.34 4.36
CA ALA A 127 23.11 -2.71 3.77
C ALA A 127 24.24 -2.28 4.71
N VAL A 128 25.13 -3.19 5.01
CA VAL A 128 26.35 -2.95 5.80
C VAL A 128 27.52 -3.15 4.88
N PHE A 129 28.50 -2.29 4.95
CA PHE A 129 29.73 -2.44 4.16
C PHE A 129 30.97 -2.20 5.01
N ALA A 130 32.02 -2.84 4.63
CA ALA A 130 33.38 -2.61 5.14
C ALA A 130 34.34 -2.47 3.98
N GLU A 131 35.20 -1.48 4.05
CA GLU A 131 36.23 -1.19 3.05
C GLU A 131 37.58 -1.14 3.74
N LEU A 132 38.55 -1.91 3.22
CA LEU A 132 39.91 -1.95 3.68
C LEU A 132 40.81 -1.40 2.55
N SER A 133 41.55 -0.32 2.82
CA SER A 133 42.58 0.20 1.95
C SER A 133 43.91 -0.41 2.33
N ASN A 134 44.61 -1.00 1.37
CA ASN A 134 45.88 -1.65 1.63
C ASN A 134 46.97 -0.59 1.90
N PRO A 135 47.70 -0.71 3.03
CA PRO A 135 48.77 0.23 3.34
C PRO A 135 50.05 0.05 2.49
N TRP A 136 50.25 -1.13 1.87
CA TRP A 136 51.46 -1.46 1.12
C TRP A 136 51.31 -1.30 -0.39
N ILE A 137 50.10 -1.31 -0.92
CA ILE A 137 49.81 -1.16 -2.35
C ILE A 137 48.88 0.03 -2.52
N GLU A 138 49.43 1.10 -3.02
CA GLU A 138 48.69 2.33 -3.26
C GLU A 138 47.55 2.10 -4.27
N GLY A 139 46.34 2.53 -3.93
CA GLY A 139 45.16 2.36 -4.77
C GLY A 139 44.42 1.04 -4.63
N LEU A 140 44.94 0.03 -3.93
CA LEU A 140 44.24 -1.24 -3.72
C LEU A 140 43.26 -1.10 -2.55
N LYS A 141 41.97 -1.28 -2.88
CA LYS A 141 40.88 -1.27 -1.92
C LYS A 141 40.08 -2.56 -2.01
N LEU A 142 39.81 -3.19 -0.88
CA LEU A 142 38.90 -4.32 -0.76
C LEU A 142 37.63 -3.84 -0.08
N ARG A 143 36.51 -3.98 -0.77
CA ARG A 143 35.17 -3.66 -0.23
C ARG A 143 34.29 -4.90 -0.19
N SER A 144 33.74 -5.17 0.98
CA SER A 144 32.70 -6.17 1.19
C SER A 144 31.40 -5.49 1.59
N GLN A 145 30.30 -5.96 1.04
CA GLN A 145 28.97 -5.43 1.34
C GLN A 145 27.98 -6.58 1.51
N PHE A 146 27.24 -6.53 2.59
CA PHE A 146 26.12 -7.40 2.83
C PHE A 146 24.83 -6.58 2.85
N SER A 147 23.80 -7.06 2.17
CA SER A 147 22.49 -6.40 2.18
C SER A 147 21.39 -7.41 2.46
N ALA A 148 20.43 -7.00 3.29
CA ALA A 148 19.23 -7.75 3.59
C ALA A 148 17.99 -6.92 3.28
N ARG A 149 16.96 -7.60 2.78
CA ARG A 149 15.65 -6.99 2.50
C ARG A 149 14.55 -7.84 3.14
N LEU A 150 13.66 -7.17 3.84
CA LEU A 150 12.48 -7.77 4.44
C LEU A 150 11.24 -7.03 3.91
N ASN A 151 10.29 -7.81 3.39
CA ASN A 151 8.99 -7.28 2.97
C ASN A 151 7.90 -8.08 3.68
N GLY A 152 6.93 -7.39 4.22
CA GLY A 152 5.72 -7.96 4.79
C GLY A 152 4.50 -7.23 4.25
N MET A 153 3.43 -7.96 4.00
CA MET A 153 2.14 -7.41 3.59
C MET A 153 1.03 -8.10 4.37
N TRP A 154 0.13 -7.31 4.89
CA TRP A 154 -1.09 -7.74 5.56
C TRP A 154 -2.25 -6.98 4.95
N SER A 155 -3.32 -7.68 4.60
CA SER A 155 -4.54 -7.07 4.07
C SER A 155 -5.74 -7.56 4.85
N LEU A 156 -6.69 -6.68 5.07
CA LEU A 156 -8.04 -6.97 5.47
C LEU A 156 -8.95 -6.60 4.30
N GLU A 157 -9.63 -7.58 3.76
CA GLU A 157 -10.65 -7.39 2.73
C GLU A 157 -11.97 -7.92 3.32
N MET A 158 -12.92 -7.01 3.51
CA MET A 158 -14.25 -7.36 3.99
C MET A 158 -15.15 -7.56 2.77
N THR A 159 -15.52 -8.81 2.50
CA THR A 159 -16.49 -9.11 1.46
C THR A 159 -17.86 -9.21 2.09
N GLU A 160 -18.64 -8.17 1.98
CA GLU A 160 -20.05 -8.20 2.32
C GLU A 160 -20.83 -8.64 1.08
N ARG A 161 -21.41 -9.83 1.12
CA ARG A 161 -22.40 -10.23 0.13
C ARG A 161 -23.73 -9.58 0.51
N GLN A 162 -23.93 -8.39 -0.01
CA GLN A 162 -25.28 -7.85 -0.03
C GLN A 162 -26.03 -8.50 -1.18
N ASN A 163 -27.28 -8.81 -0.92
CA ASN A 163 -28.19 -9.13 -1.98
C ASN A 163 -28.45 -7.89 -2.81
N MET A 164 -27.80 -7.82 -3.93
CA MET A 164 -27.92 -6.75 -4.90
C MET A 164 -29.17 -6.87 -5.74
N ALA A 165 -30.01 -7.72 -5.31
CA ALA A 165 -31.28 -7.90 -5.90
C ALA A 165 -32.19 -6.75 -5.53
N ASN A 166 -32.62 -6.10 -6.51
CA ASN A 166 -33.90 -5.43 -6.45
C ASN A 166 -34.95 -6.51 -6.17
N LYS A 167 -35.42 -6.61 -4.92
CA LYS A 167 -36.44 -7.56 -4.54
C LYS A 167 -37.69 -7.45 -5.39
N GLU A 168 -37.89 -6.29 -6.02
CA GLU A 168 -39.02 -5.99 -6.89
C GLU A 168 -38.80 -6.46 -8.33
N ALA A 169 -37.54 -6.56 -8.79
CA ALA A 169 -37.22 -6.90 -10.18
C ALA A 169 -36.85 -8.35 -10.41
N SER A 170 -36.52 -9.13 -9.38
CA SER A 170 -36.11 -10.52 -9.55
C SER A 170 -36.54 -11.38 -8.38
N ALA A 171 -37.51 -12.26 -8.67
CA ALA A 171 -37.95 -13.33 -7.76
C ALA A 171 -36.83 -14.34 -7.40
N ASN A 172 -35.68 -14.27 -8.06
CA ASN A 172 -34.57 -15.21 -7.89
C ASN A 172 -33.42 -14.66 -7.06
N ASN A 173 -33.57 -13.47 -6.52
CA ASN A 173 -32.54 -12.86 -5.72
C ASN A 173 -32.66 -13.30 -4.27
N THR A 174 -31.89 -14.29 -3.95
CA THR A 174 -31.74 -14.77 -2.57
C THR A 174 -30.74 -13.89 -1.84
N LEU A 175 -31.17 -13.32 -0.72
CA LEU A 175 -30.27 -12.68 0.24
C LEU A 175 -29.31 -13.74 0.78
N THR A 176 -28.08 -13.67 0.35
CA THR A 176 -27.03 -14.49 0.91
C THR A 176 -26.16 -13.57 1.75
N GLU A 177 -26.40 -13.55 3.03
CA GLU A 177 -25.49 -13.00 3.99
C GLU A 177 -24.34 -13.99 4.15
N THR A 178 -23.13 -13.60 3.78
CA THR A 178 -21.96 -14.39 4.12
C THR A 178 -21.49 -13.94 5.47
N ASP A 179 -21.42 -14.89 6.39
CA ASP A 179 -20.87 -14.70 7.72
C ASP A 179 -19.54 -13.94 7.66
N ARG A 180 -19.51 -12.85 8.40
CA ARG A 180 -18.27 -12.19 8.78
C ARG A 180 -17.49 -13.14 9.67
N LYS A 181 -16.46 -13.75 9.17
CA LYS A 181 -15.45 -14.45 9.98
C LYS A 181 -14.22 -13.59 10.12
#